data_c5e150875e49c969167d64abc981cb39
#
_entry.id   c5e150875e49c969167d64abc981cb39
#
_cell.length_a   1.000
_cell.length_b   1.000
_cell.length_c   1.000
_cell.angle_alpha   90.00
_cell.angle_beta   90.00
_cell.angle_gamma   90.00
#
_symmetry.space_group_name_H-M   'P 1'
#
loop_
_entity.id
_entity.type
_entity.pdbx_description
1 polymer ?
#
loop_
_entity_poly.entity_id
_entity_poly.type
_entity_poly.pdbx_seq_one_letter_code
_entity_poly.pdbx_strand_id
1 'polypeptide(L)'
;MGTAEQTDIVRRLFHRHQNTRSYLVLGLKATKYLLILSVLSAAILLAADRWITHQAKDQLFTDYQTLPHFDVAVVLGTSKYLGKVLNEYYSHRIDAAITLFQQEKVDYFLLSGDNAHRSYNEPWTMKRDLLKAEVPEEKIFLDYAGFRTLDSVVRAKEIFDTDDFLIISQKFHCERALFIANSHNINAHCFAVPGPSRHSGLKVRIREVFARAKAFLDVYVTNTQPKFLGPKEPIHQAENPQVDLSTLATSAALPTH
;
A
#
# COMPACT_ATOMS: atom_id res chain seq x y z
N MET A 1 -46.64 29.40 59.12
CA MET A 1 -46.28 28.23 58.22
C MET A 1 -45.50 28.64 56.98
N GLY A 2 -44.53 29.55 57.05
CA GLY A 2 -43.89 30.09 55.85
C GLY A 2 -42.37 30.00 55.85
N THR A 3 -41.67 29.67 56.94
CA THR A 3 -40.23 29.76 57.07
C THR A 3 -39.45 28.47 56.68
N ALA A 4 -40.12 27.33 56.90
CA ALA A 4 -39.47 26.03 56.59
C ALA A 4 -39.42 25.73 55.08
N GLU A 5 -40.46 26.11 54.37
CA GLU A 5 -40.57 25.89 52.90
C GLU A 5 -39.61 26.78 52.10
N GLN A 6 -39.43 28.03 52.58
CA GLN A 6 -38.45 28.95 51.96
C GLN A 6 -37.01 28.52 52.16
N THR A 7 -36.67 27.92 53.31
CA THR A 7 -35.31 27.37 53.59
C THR A 7 -35.01 26.14 52.72
N ASP A 8 -36.00 25.32 52.41
CA ASP A 8 -35.84 24.13 51.59
C ASP A 8 -35.63 24.46 50.09
N ILE A 9 -36.34 25.48 49.60
CA ILE A 9 -36.15 26.01 48.23
C ILE A 9 -34.74 26.60 48.05
N VAL A 10 -34.28 27.41 48.99
CA VAL A 10 -32.93 27.99 48.95
C VAL A 10 -31.83 26.90 48.98
N ARG A 11 -32.01 25.86 49.80
CA ARG A 11 -31.09 24.71 49.89
C ARG A 11 -31.03 23.93 48.58
N ARG A 12 -32.16 23.68 47.92
CA ARG A 12 -32.24 23.00 46.60
C ARG A 12 -31.58 23.84 45.50
N LEU A 13 -31.78 25.14 45.50
CA LEU A 13 -31.12 26.05 44.53
C LEU A 13 -29.60 26.12 44.75
N PHE A 14 -29.14 26.12 46.00
CA PHE A 14 -27.69 26.08 46.31
C PHE A 14 -27.06 24.76 45.91
N HIS A 15 -27.67 23.63 46.16
CA HIS A 15 -27.18 22.31 45.71
C HIS A 15 -27.17 22.19 44.18
N ARG A 16 -28.19 22.73 43.50
CA ARG A 16 -28.27 22.75 42.04
C ARG A 16 -27.16 23.62 41.43
N HIS A 17 -26.83 24.72 42.06
CA HIS A 17 -25.78 25.64 41.61
C HIS A 17 -24.36 25.07 41.85
N GLN A 18 -24.13 24.38 42.96
CA GLN A 18 -22.88 23.67 43.20
C GLN A 18 -22.66 22.52 42.24
N ASN A 19 -23.70 21.73 41.94
CA ASN A 19 -23.60 20.64 40.95
C ASN A 19 -23.29 21.18 39.55
N THR A 20 -23.95 22.27 39.10
CA THR A 20 -23.65 22.87 37.78
C THR A 20 -22.22 23.37 37.66
N ARG A 21 -21.62 23.97 38.69
CA ARG A 21 -20.20 24.35 38.69
C ARG A 21 -19.28 23.14 38.62
N SER A 22 -19.60 22.07 39.33
CA SER A 22 -18.81 20.84 39.33
C SER A 22 -18.84 20.18 37.95
N TYR A 23 -19.98 20.09 37.27
CA TYR A 23 -20.11 19.58 35.91
C TYR A 23 -19.36 20.43 34.86
N LEU A 24 -19.39 21.76 35.02
CA LEU A 24 -18.64 22.69 34.16
C LEU A 24 -17.12 22.49 34.30
N VAL A 25 -16.59 22.37 35.51
CA VAL A 25 -15.17 22.12 35.78
C VAL A 25 -14.75 20.74 35.25
N LEU A 26 -15.61 19.72 35.43
CA LEU A 26 -15.36 18.39 34.90
C LEU A 26 -15.37 18.39 33.36
N GLY A 27 -16.30 19.08 32.74
CA GLY A 27 -16.39 19.26 31.29
C GLY A 27 -15.13 19.96 30.73
N LEU A 28 -14.68 21.07 31.36
CA LEU A 28 -13.45 21.77 30.96
C LEU A 28 -12.20 20.90 31.09
N LYS A 29 -12.10 20.10 32.17
CA LYS A 29 -10.97 19.14 32.32
C LYS A 29 -11.03 18.05 31.24
N ALA A 30 -12.19 17.49 30.97
CA ALA A 30 -12.37 16.48 29.92
C ALA A 30 -11.99 17.03 28.53
N THR A 31 -12.45 18.24 28.20
CA THR A 31 -12.09 18.93 26.94
C THR A 31 -10.58 19.15 26.83
N LYS A 32 -9.91 19.59 27.94
CA LYS A 32 -8.47 19.75 27.96
C LYS A 32 -7.72 18.44 27.69
N TYR A 33 -8.13 17.33 28.32
CA TYR A 33 -7.49 16.02 28.10
C TYR A 33 -7.73 15.49 26.70
N LEU A 34 -8.95 15.69 26.14
CA LEU A 34 -9.26 15.35 24.76
C LEU A 34 -8.38 16.15 23.77
N LEU A 35 -8.18 17.43 24.03
CA LEU A 35 -7.30 18.26 23.20
C LEU A 35 -5.86 17.77 23.25
N ILE A 36 -5.33 17.50 24.45
CA ILE A 36 -3.98 16.98 24.62
C ILE A 36 -3.83 15.64 23.90
N LEU A 37 -4.78 14.72 24.04
CA LEU A 37 -4.75 13.42 23.38
C LEU A 37 -4.79 13.57 21.85
N SER A 38 -5.61 14.50 21.34
CA SER A 38 -5.68 14.80 19.90
C SER A 38 -4.36 15.33 19.36
N VAL A 39 -3.71 16.26 20.08
CA VAL A 39 -2.39 16.82 19.70
C VAL A 39 -1.32 15.75 19.72
N LEU A 40 -1.27 14.90 20.77
CA LEU A 40 -0.33 13.80 20.87
C LEU A 40 -0.52 12.78 19.75
N SER A 41 -1.78 12.41 19.45
CA SER A 41 -2.07 11.50 18.35
C SER A 41 -1.64 12.07 16.99
N ALA A 42 -1.89 13.34 16.75
CA ALA A 42 -1.44 14.03 15.53
C ALA A 42 0.10 14.06 15.44
N ALA A 43 0.79 14.34 16.54
CA ALA A 43 2.25 14.34 16.59
C ALA A 43 2.84 12.96 16.30
N ILE A 44 2.27 11.88 16.86
CA ILE A 44 2.68 10.50 16.59
C ILE A 44 2.48 10.14 15.11
N LEU A 45 1.34 10.49 14.53
CA LEU A 45 1.06 10.24 13.12
C LEU A 45 2.05 10.97 12.19
N LEU A 46 2.37 12.23 12.51
CA LEU A 46 3.35 13.01 11.75
C LEU A 46 4.77 12.47 11.91
N ALA A 47 5.14 12.03 13.11
CA ALA A 47 6.45 11.42 13.35
C ALA A 47 6.61 10.11 12.57
N ALA A 48 5.58 9.24 12.57
CA ALA A 48 5.56 8.02 11.78
C ALA A 48 5.65 8.31 10.27
N ASP A 49 4.91 9.31 9.78
CA ASP A 49 4.97 9.74 8.37
C ASP A 49 6.40 10.20 7.97
N ARG A 50 7.05 11.00 8.80
CA ARG A 50 8.43 11.47 8.55
C ARG A 50 9.45 10.34 8.60
N TRP A 51 9.29 9.44 9.55
CA TRP A 51 10.18 8.29 9.69
C TRP A 51 10.11 7.36 8.47
N ILE A 52 8.90 7.02 8.00
CA ILE A 52 8.70 6.22 6.79
C ILE A 52 9.32 6.91 5.55
N THR A 53 9.09 8.21 5.39
CA THR A 53 9.70 8.98 4.29
C THR A 53 11.23 8.95 4.36
N HIS A 54 11.80 9.06 5.55
CA HIS A 54 13.25 9.06 5.74
C HIS A 54 13.88 7.71 5.38
N GLN A 55 13.25 6.60 5.78
CA GLN A 55 13.74 5.26 5.48
C GLN A 55 13.76 4.93 3.98
N ALA A 56 12.81 5.46 3.23
CA ALA A 56 12.69 5.20 1.79
C ALA A 56 13.65 6.05 0.93
N LYS A 57 14.34 7.03 1.51
CA LYS A 57 15.03 8.09 0.76
C LYS A 57 16.08 7.57 -0.23
N ASP A 58 16.89 6.62 0.20
CA ASP A 58 18.02 6.13 -0.58
C ASP A 58 17.62 5.04 -1.60
N GLN A 59 16.37 4.59 -1.55
CA GLN A 59 15.79 3.56 -2.45
C GLN A 59 14.85 4.18 -3.50
N LEU A 60 14.74 5.53 -3.55
CA LEU A 60 13.86 6.26 -4.45
C LEU A 60 14.63 6.86 -5.63
N PHE A 61 14.20 6.49 -6.84
CA PHE A 61 14.67 7.07 -8.09
C PHE A 61 13.58 7.89 -8.75
N THR A 62 13.94 8.96 -9.44
CA THR A 62 13.05 9.82 -10.23
C THR A 62 13.60 10.08 -11.63
N ASP A 63 14.84 9.71 -11.87
CA ASP A 63 15.54 9.91 -13.14
C ASP A 63 15.91 8.54 -13.73
N TYR A 64 15.50 8.32 -14.98
CA TYR A 64 15.78 7.11 -15.74
C TYR A 64 17.29 6.87 -15.94
N GLN A 65 18.09 7.93 -16.00
CA GLN A 65 19.53 7.83 -16.27
C GLN A 65 20.31 7.29 -15.08
N THR A 66 19.90 7.66 -13.88
CA THR A 66 20.55 7.23 -12.63
C THR A 66 20.05 5.89 -12.13
N LEU A 67 18.96 5.37 -12.71
CA LEU A 67 18.38 4.09 -12.33
C LEU A 67 19.26 2.93 -12.80
N PRO A 68 19.70 2.03 -11.92
CA PRO A 68 20.36 0.79 -12.32
C PRO A 68 19.36 -0.14 -13.03
N HIS A 69 19.88 -1.21 -13.63
CA HIS A 69 19.06 -2.28 -14.18
C HIS A 69 18.43 -3.12 -13.07
N PHE A 70 17.20 -3.58 -13.29
CA PHE A 70 16.48 -4.54 -12.45
C PHE A 70 15.87 -5.63 -13.32
N ASP A 71 15.97 -6.88 -12.88
CA ASP A 71 15.34 -7.99 -13.59
C ASP A 71 13.81 -7.85 -13.59
N VAL A 72 13.23 -7.49 -12.45
CA VAL A 72 11.76 -7.40 -12.28
C VAL A 72 11.32 -6.01 -11.84
N ALA A 73 10.28 -5.50 -12.46
CA ALA A 73 9.54 -4.33 -11.97
C ALA A 73 8.12 -4.69 -11.54
N VAL A 74 7.76 -4.32 -10.32
CA VAL A 74 6.40 -4.47 -9.77
C VAL A 74 5.62 -3.18 -10.02
N VAL A 75 4.65 -3.23 -10.94
CA VAL A 75 3.77 -2.09 -11.22
C VAL A 75 2.55 -2.17 -10.29
N LEU A 76 2.45 -1.23 -9.35
CA LEU A 76 1.33 -1.21 -8.42
C LEU A 76 0.05 -0.73 -9.11
N GLY A 77 -1.03 -1.49 -8.96
CA GLY A 77 -2.32 -1.23 -9.58
C GLY A 77 -3.01 0.05 -9.10
N THR A 78 -3.83 0.59 -9.94
CA THR A 78 -4.80 1.66 -9.68
C THR A 78 -5.81 1.70 -10.83
N SER A 79 -7.01 2.20 -10.55
CA SER A 79 -8.06 2.30 -11.57
C SER A 79 -7.62 3.14 -12.77
N LYS A 80 -7.79 2.63 -13.98
CA LYS A 80 -7.46 3.32 -15.23
C LYS A 80 -8.30 4.57 -15.45
N TYR A 81 -9.56 4.55 -14.99
CA TYR A 81 -10.47 5.67 -15.15
C TYR A 81 -11.04 6.10 -13.79
N LEU A 82 -11.22 7.41 -13.64
CA LEU A 82 -12.02 8.03 -12.58
C LEU A 82 -13.31 8.54 -13.21
N GLY A 83 -14.37 7.73 -13.14
CA GLY A 83 -15.56 7.93 -13.96
C GLY A 83 -15.25 7.75 -15.44
N LYS A 84 -15.37 8.83 -16.25
CA LYS A 84 -15.07 8.81 -17.69
C LYS A 84 -13.69 9.42 -18.04
N VAL A 85 -12.94 9.90 -17.04
CA VAL A 85 -11.65 10.58 -17.25
C VAL A 85 -10.50 9.60 -16.99
N LEU A 86 -9.51 9.61 -17.88
CA LEU A 86 -8.28 8.83 -17.70
C LEU A 86 -7.59 9.26 -16.40
N ASN A 87 -7.20 8.31 -15.60
CA ASN A 87 -6.53 8.54 -14.33
C ASN A 87 -5.02 8.77 -14.54
N GLU A 88 -4.54 9.97 -14.29
CA GLU A 88 -3.12 10.32 -14.45
C GLU A 88 -2.21 9.48 -13.53
N TYR A 89 -2.70 8.98 -12.39
CA TYR A 89 -1.95 8.02 -11.57
C TYR A 89 -1.66 6.73 -12.32
N TYR A 90 -2.62 6.28 -13.13
CA TYR A 90 -2.49 5.08 -13.96
C TYR A 90 -1.56 5.33 -15.14
N SER A 91 -1.83 6.38 -15.95
CA SER A 91 -1.05 6.65 -17.16
C SER A 91 0.42 6.84 -16.85
N HIS A 92 0.79 7.64 -15.83
CA HIS A 92 2.19 7.84 -15.47
C HIS A 92 2.92 6.55 -15.07
N ARG A 93 2.24 5.57 -14.46
CA ARG A 93 2.86 4.27 -14.15
C ARG A 93 3.09 3.45 -15.41
N ILE A 94 2.11 3.39 -16.31
CA ILE A 94 2.23 2.64 -17.57
C ILE A 94 3.28 3.29 -18.47
N ASP A 95 3.27 4.60 -18.63
CA ASP A 95 4.26 5.32 -19.42
C ASP A 95 5.69 5.10 -18.90
N ALA A 96 5.86 5.10 -17.58
CA ALA A 96 7.16 4.79 -16.96
C ALA A 96 7.57 3.34 -17.19
N ALA A 97 6.66 2.38 -17.05
CA ALA A 97 6.94 0.97 -17.32
C ALA A 97 7.40 0.76 -18.76
N ILE A 98 6.71 1.34 -19.74
CA ILE A 98 7.06 1.29 -21.15
C ILE A 98 8.44 1.92 -21.38
N THR A 99 8.70 3.09 -20.82
CA THR A 99 9.99 3.79 -20.99
C THR A 99 11.14 2.99 -20.40
N LEU A 100 10.96 2.39 -19.22
CA LEU A 100 11.97 1.57 -18.55
C LEU A 100 12.28 0.31 -19.34
N PHE A 101 11.29 -0.33 -19.94
CA PHE A 101 11.49 -1.48 -20.83
C PHE A 101 12.26 -1.08 -22.09
N GLN A 102 11.86 0.00 -22.77
CA GLN A 102 12.52 0.51 -23.99
C GLN A 102 13.97 0.95 -23.75
N GLN A 103 14.31 1.34 -22.52
CA GLN A 103 15.68 1.70 -22.13
C GLN A 103 16.47 0.52 -21.54
N GLU A 104 15.94 -0.71 -21.65
CA GLU A 104 16.58 -1.92 -21.11
C GLU A 104 16.94 -1.81 -19.62
N LYS A 105 16.10 -1.10 -18.85
CA LYS A 105 16.26 -0.94 -17.40
C LYS A 105 15.52 -2.01 -16.62
N VAL A 106 14.58 -2.72 -17.26
CA VAL A 106 13.73 -3.76 -16.67
C VAL A 106 13.48 -4.85 -17.69
N ASP A 107 13.61 -6.13 -17.29
CA ASP A 107 13.37 -7.28 -18.16
C ASP A 107 11.94 -7.82 -18.04
N TYR A 108 11.37 -7.87 -16.82
CA TYR A 108 10.05 -8.44 -16.54
C TYR A 108 9.19 -7.51 -15.76
N PHE A 109 7.89 -7.62 -15.97
CA PHE A 109 6.88 -6.90 -15.21
C PHE A 109 6.00 -7.82 -14.39
N LEU A 110 5.86 -7.54 -13.11
CA LEU A 110 4.81 -8.07 -12.26
C LEU A 110 3.74 -7.00 -12.06
N LEU A 111 2.59 -7.18 -12.70
CA LEU A 111 1.47 -6.25 -12.62
C LEU A 111 0.58 -6.66 -11.46
N SER A 112 0.70 -5.97 -10.32
CA SER A 112 -0.02 -6.34 -9.10
C SER A 112 -1.16 -5.37 -8.81
N GLY A 113 -2.37 -5.90 -8.65
CA GLY A 113 -3.55 -5.08 -8.42
C GLY A 113 -4.78 -5.88 -8.00
N ASP A 114 -5.90 -5.17 -7.87
CA ASP A 114 -7.18 -5.72 -7.44
C ASP A 114 -7.99 -6.27 -8.63
N ASN A 115 -8.55 -7.48 -8.47
CA ASN A 115 -9.50 -8.08 -9.37
C ASN A 115 -10.86 -8.41 -8.72
N ALA A 116 -11.12 -7.89 -7.50
CA ALA A 116 -12.34 -8.20 -6.75
C ALA A 116 -13.63 -7.75 -7.44
N HIS A 117 -13.55 -6.79 -8.35
CA HIS A 117 -14.69 -6.33 -9.12
C HIS A 117 -14.80 -7.10 -10.45
N ARG A 118 -15.92 -7.82 -10.66
CA ARG A 118 -16.17 -8.58 -11.90
C ARG A 118 -16.09 -7.73 -13.18
N SER A 119 -16.33 -6.42 -13.09
CA SER A 119 -16.33 -5.49 -14.23
C SER A 119 -14.97 -4.84 -14.50
N TYR A 120 -13.99 -4.98 -13.61
CA TYR A 120 -12.70 -4.32 -13.74
C TYR A 120 -11.57 -5.10 -13.07
N ASN A 121 -10.59 -5.48 -13.88
CA ASN A 121 -9.39 -6.22 -13.47
C ASN A 121 -8.17 -5.33 -13.73
N GLU A 122 -7.51 -4.86 -12.67
CA GLU A 122 -6.38 -3.94 -12.77
C GLU A 122 -5.17 -4.57 -13.48
N PRO A 123 -4.65 -5.75 -13.07
CA PRO A 123 -3.52 -6.39 -13.74
C PRO A 123 -3.75 -6.64 -15.22
N TRP A 124 -4.92 -7.15 -15.59
CA TRP A 124 -5.28 -7.39 -16.99
C TRP A 124 -5.35 -6.09 -17.79
N THR A 125 -5.85 -5.02 -17.21
CA THR A 125 -5.92 -3.71 -17.85
C THR A 125 -4.53 -3.15 -18.13
N MET A 126 -3.60 -3.29 -17.18
CA MET A 126 -2.20 -2.89 -17.33
C MET A 126 -1.49 -3.74 -18.40
N LYS A 127 -1.66 -5.08 -18.37
CA LYS A 127 -1.10 -6.00 -19.37
C LYS A 127 -1.51 -5.57 -20.78
N ARG A 128 -2.78 -5.31 -20.99
CA ARG A 128 -3.30 -4.92 -22.30
C ARG A 128 -2.68 -3.62 -22.83
N ASP A 129 -2.35 -2.68 -21.95
CA ASP A 129 -1.70 -1.43 -22.37
C ASP A 129 -0.19 -1.61 -22.62
N LEU A 130 0.50 -2.48 -21.87
CA LEU A 130 1.89 -2.85 -22.16
C LEU A 130 2.03 -3.63 -23.49
N LEU A 131 1.12 -4.57 -23.76
CA LEU A 131 1.07 -5.30 -25.05
C LEU A 131 0.87 -4.36 -26.23
N LYS A 132 0.06 -3.30 -26.10
CA LYS A 132 -0.09 -2.27 -27.15
C LYS A 132 1.18 -1.45 -27.38
N ALA A 133 2.06 -1.37 -26.39
CA ALA A 133 3.36 -0.75 -26.49
C ALA A 133 4.48 -1.74 -26.86
N GLU A 134 4.09 -2.91 -27.41
CA GLU A 134 5.00 -3.94 -27.93
C GLU A 134 5.90 -4.59 -26.85
N VAL A 135 5.51 -4.52 -25.57
CA VAL A 135 6.15 -5.33 -24.53
C VAL A 135 5.74 -6.80 -24.75
N PRO A 136 6.68 -7.74 -24.89
CA PRO A 136 6.37 -9.14 -25.13
C PRO A 136 5.52 -9.76 -24.02
N GLU A 137 4.58 -10.63 -24.38
CA GLU A 137 3.63 -11.23 -23.43
C GLU A 137 4.35 -12.07 -22.36
N GLU A 138 5.40 -12.79 -22.74
CA GLU A 138 6.22 -13.61 -21.88
C GLU A 138 7.02 -12.83 -20.83
N LYS A 139 7.13 -11.52 -21.00
CA LYS A 139 7.75 -10.60 -20.03
C LYS A 139 6.75 -10.02 -19.02
N ILE A 140 5.47 -10.41 -19.07
CA ILE A 140 4.40 -9.80 -18.27
C ILE A 140 3.70 -10.84 -17.41
N PHE A 141 3.87 -10.73 -16.10
CA PHE A 141 3.23 -11.56 -15.06
C PHE A 141 2.13 -10.80 -14.34
N LEU A 142 1.09 -11.53 -13.90
CA LEU A 142 -0.11 -10.91 -13.33
C LEU A 142 -0.35 -11.38 -11.89
N ASP A 143 -0.31 -10.45 -10.95
CA ASP A 143 -0.74 -10.69 -9.58
C ASP A 143 -2.16 -10.14 -9.35
N TYR A 144 -3.13 -11.03 -9.32
CA TYR A 144 -4.55 -10.72 -9.14
C TYR A 144 -4.96 -10.53 -7.67
N ALA A 145 -4.04 -10.70 -6.73
CA ALA A 145 -4.32 -10.62 -5.32
C ALA A 145 -3.58 -9.47 -4.60
N GLY A 146 -3.13 -8.48 -5.35
CA GLY A 146 -2.52 -7.25 -4.86
C GLY A 146 -3.54 -6.23 -4.35
N PHE A 147 -4.41 -6.62 -3.39
CA PHE A 147 -5.48 -5.76 -2.86
C PHE A 147 -4.97 -4.58 -2.04
N ARG A 148 -3.86 -4.75 -1.35
CA ARG A 148 -3.19 -3.74 -0.53
C ARG A 148 -1.72 -3.70 -0.89
N THR A 149 -1.05 -2.61 -0.59
CA THR A 149 0.39 -2.47 -0.82
C THR A 149 1.19 -3.60 -0.15
N LEU A 150 0.78 -4.02 1.05
CA LEU A 150 1.39 -5.16 1.74
C LEU A 150 1.25 -6.45 0.92
N ASP A 151 0.06 -6.70 0.39
CA ASP A 151 -0.18 -7.90 -0.43
C ASP A 151 0.73 -7.90 -1.67
N SER A 152 0.79 -6.79 -2.41
CA SER A 152 1.62 -6.66 -3.62
C SER A 152 3.11 -6.89 -3.35
N VAL A 153 3.64 -6.26 -2.28
CA VAL A 153 5.07 -6.33 -1.95
C VAL A 153 5.47 -7.70 -1.43
N VAL A 154 4.70 -8.27 -0.49
CA VAL A 154 5.04 -9.57 0.10
C VAL A 154 4.82 -10.71 -0.90
N ARG A 155 3.77 -10.63 -1.72
CA ARG A 155 3.49 -11.64 -2.74
C ARG A 155 4.53 -11.65 -3.87
N ALA A 156 5.15 -10.51 -4.21
CA ALA A 156 6.27 -10.49 -5.13
C ALA A 156 7.38 -11.47 -4.71
N LYS A 157 7.73 -11.49 -3.42
CA LYS A 157 8.69 -12.44 -2.87
C LYS A 157 8.12 -13.85 -2.70
N GLU A 158 6.99 -13.98 -2.02
CA GLU A 158 6.50 -15.29 -1.56
C GLU A 158 5.89 -16.14 -2.68
N ILE A 159 5.29 -15.51 -3.70
CA ILE A 159 4.60 -16.18 -4.81
C ILE A 159 5.43 -16.15 -6.09
N PHE A 160 5.97 -14.96 -6.42
CA PHE A 160 6.67 -14.75 -7.69
C PHE A 160 8.19 -14.92 -7.59
N ASP A 161 8.68 -15.27 -6.42
CA ASP A 161 10.07 -15.62 -6.11
C ASP A 161 11.07 -14.51 -6.52
N THR A 162 10.66 -13.24 -6.31
CA THR A 162 11.51 -12.09 -6.54
C THR A 162 11.62 -11.25 -5.26
N ASP A 163 12.82 -11.12 -4.71
CA ASP A 163 13.13 -10.35 -3.49
C ASP A 163 14.09 -9.18 -3.75
N ASP A 164 14.47 -8.97 -5.02
CA ASP A 164 15.18 -7.79 -5.51
C ASP A 164 14.42 -7.25 -6.74
N PHE A 165 13.72 -6.13 -6.57
CA PHE A 165 12.87 -5.60 -7.62
C PHE A 165 12.66 -4.08 -7.55
N LEU A 166 12.27 -3.51 -8.69
CA LEU A 166 11.88 -2.12 -8.81
C LEU A 166 10.36 -1.97 -8.67
N ILE A 167 9.90 -1.12 -7.76
CA ILE A 167 8.49 -0.73 -7.69
C ILE A 167 8.25 0.47 -8.62
N ILE A 168 7.17 0.48 -9.39
CA ILE A 168 6.75 1.64 -10.20
C ILE A 168 5.46 2.19 -9.61
N SER A 169 5.53 3.39 -9.01
CA SER A 169 4.37 4.07 -8.43
C SER A 169 4.64 5.56 -8.15
N GLN A 170 3.64 6.28 -7.62
CA GLN A 170 3.84 7.66 -7.15
C GLN A 170 4.65 7.69 -5.85
N LYS A 171 5.42 8.77 -5.65
CA LYS A 171 6.35 8.94 -4.52
C LYS A 171 5.75 8.53 -3.17
N PHE A 172 4.57 9.03 -2.82
CA PHE A 172 3.95 8.73 -1.52
C PHE A 172 3.62 7.24 -1.35
N HIS A 173 3.28 6.56 -2.44
CA HIS A 173 3.00 5.12 -2.47
C HIS A 173 4.30 4.31 -2.45
N CYS A 174 5.34 4.76 -3.16
CA CYS A 174 6.69 4.20 -3.10
C CYS A 174 7.22 4.17 -1.67
N GLU A 175 7.16 5.28 -0.96
CA GLU A 175 7.64 5.39 0.42
C GLU A 175 6.96 4.38 1.35
N ARG A 176 5.64 4.18 1.22
CA ARG A 176 4.91 3.15 1.97
C ARG A 176 5.27 1.73 1.54
N ALA A 177 5.42 1.48 0.24
CA ALA A 177 5.78 0.15 -0.28
C ALA A 177 7.21 -0.25 0.14
N LEU A 178 8.16 0.67 0.09
CA LEU A 178 9.53 0.46 0.55
C LEU A 178 9.61 0.23 2.06
N PHE A 179 8.81 0.94 2.85
CA PHE A 179 8.70 0.68 4.29
C PHE A 179 8.24 -0.76 4.57
N ILE A 180 7.24 -1.25 3.84
CA ILE A 180 6.77 -2.63 3.95
C ILE A 180 7.85 -3.60 3.48
N ALA A 181 8.50 -3.35 2.34
CA ALA A 181 9.56 -4.18 1.80
C ALA A 181 10.71 -4.34 2.81
N ASN A 182 11.21 -3.23 3.35
CA ASN A 182 12.29 -3.23 4.33
C ASN A 182 11.93 -4.03 5.59
N SER A 183 10.69 -3.94 6.05
CA SER A 183 10.22 -4.69 7.22
C SER A 183 10.10 -6.21 6.99
N HIS A 184 10.05 -6.65 5.74
CA HIS A 184 10.00 -8.06 5.33
C HIS A 184 11.35 -8.57 4.74
N ASN A 185 12.44 -7.80 4.90
CA ASN A 185 13.75 -8.12 4.33
C ASN A 185 13.70 -8.37 2.82
N ILE A 186 13.02 -7.48 2.11
CA ILE A 186 12.90 -7.44 0.65
C ILE A 186 13.77 -6.29 0.14
N ASN A 187 14.69 -6.55 -0.77
CA ASN A 187 15.55 -5.55 -1.38
C ASN A 187 14.79 -4.85 -2.52
N ALA A 188 13.89 -3.95 -2.17
CA ALA A 188 13.12 -3.22 -3.16
C ALA A 188 13.63 -1.79 -3.34
N HIS A 189 13.57 -1.33 -4.58
CA HIS A 189 13.77 0.07 -4.96
C HIS A 189 12.49 0.61 -5.59
N CYS A 190 12.36 1.91 -5.72
CA CYS A 190 11.17 2.47 -6.35
C CYS A 190 11.50 3.58 -7.35
N PHE A 191 10.92 3.47 -8.55
CA PHE A 191 10.87 4.55 -9.51
C PHE A 191 9.60 5.38 -9.26
N ALA A 192 9.79 6.58 -8.73
CA ALA A 192 8.71 7.46 -8.33
C ALA A 192 8.23 8.30 -9.52
N VAL A 193 7.05 7.95 -10.05
CA VAL A 193 6.42 8.69 -11.14
C VAL A 193 5.68 9.93 -10.63
N PRO A 194 5.46 10.95 -11.50
CA PRO A 194 4.70 12.14 -11.13
C PRO A 194 3.30 11.83 -10.63
N GLY A 195 2.79 12.69 -9.76
CA GLY A 195 1.37 12.74 -9.41
C GLY A 195 0.54 13.43 -10.50
N PRO A 196 -0.79 13.48 -10.39
CA PRO A 196 -1.63 14.17 -11.34
C PRO A 196 -1.38 15.68 -11.31
N SER A 197 -1.52 16.30 -12.50
CA SER A 197 -1.31 17.73 -12.73
C SER A 197 -2.29 18.62 -11.95
N ARG A 198 -3.51 18.14 -11.71
CA ARG A 198 -4.52 18.83 -10.90
C ARG A 198 -4.41 18.45 -9.43
N HIS A 199 -4.41 19.45 -8.56
CA HIS A 199 -4.22 19.30 -7.12
C HIS A 199 -5.30 18.48 -6.44
N SER A 200 -5.10 17.17 -6.33
CA SER A 200 -5.83 16.32 -5.37
C SER A 200 -5.19 16.38 -3.96
N GLY A 201 -4.38 17.41 -3.71
CA GLY A 201 -3.33 17.50 -2.71
C GLY A 201 -3.73 17.11 -1.27
N LEU A 202 -4.69 17.80 -0.66
CA LEU A 202 -4.93 17.62 0.78
C LEU A 202 -5.61 16.29 1.11
N LYS A 203 -6.64 15.90 0.33
CA LYS A 203 -7.38 14.65 0.56
C LYS A 203 -6.47 13.41 0.42
N VAL A 204 -5.61 13.42 -0.60
CA VAL A 204 -4.64 12.32 -0.83
C VAL A 204 -3.59 12.29 0.28
N ARG A 205 -3.08 13.45 0.72
CA ARG A 205 -2.14 13.54 1.84
C ARG A 205 -2.70 13.01 3.14
N ILE A 206 -3.92 13.42 3.50
CA ILE A 206 -4.59 12.94 4.72
C ILE A 206 -4.79 11.41 4.64
N ARG A 207 -5.31 10.91 3.52
CA ARG A 207 -5.46 9.47 3.30
C ARG A 207 -4.15 8.73 3.47
N GLU A 208 -3.05 9.31 2.96
CA GLU A 208 -1.74 8.67 2.99
C GLU A 208 -1.15 8.61 4.41
N VAL A 209 -1.33 9.64 5.23
CA VAL A 209 -0.93 9.62 6.65
C VAL A 209 -1.60 8.44 7.37
N PHE A 210 -2.90 8.23 7.18
CA PHE A 210 -3.61 7.09 7.76
C PHE A 210 -3.18 5.74 7.15
N ALA A 211 -2.90 5.70 5.83
CA ALA A 211 -2.44 4.48 5.17
C ALA A 211 -1.04 4.07 5.68
N ARG A 212 -0.15 5.01 5.96
CA ARG A 212 1.16 4.77 6.56
C ARG A 212 1.06 4.34 8.02
N ALA A 213 0.20 4.99 8.80
CA ALA A 213 -0.08 4.56 10.17
C ALA A 213 -0.63 3.12 10.20
N LYS A 214 -1.54 2.79 9.26
CA LYS A 214 -2.02 1.42 9.10
C LYS A 214 -0.90 0.46 8.73
N ALA A 215 -0.03 0.80 7.77
CA ALA A 215 1.09 -0.04 7.39
C ALA A 215 2.04 -0.29 8.59
N PHE A 216 2.29 0.72 9.42
CA PHE A 216 3.05 0.56 10.66
C PHE A 216 2.39 -0.44 11.61
N LEU A 217 1.08 -0.32 11.83
CA LEU A 217 0.32 -1.26 12.66
C LEU A 217 0.33 -2.66 12.07
N ASP A 218 0.12 -2.79 10.77
CA ASP A 218 0.10 -4.09 10.06
C ASP A 218 1.44 -4.83 10.22
N VAL A 219 2.56 -4.12 10.18
CA VAL A 219 3.90 -4.68 10.29
C VAL A 219 4.29 -4.99 11.74
N TYR A 220 4.23 -3.98 12.63
CA TYR A 220 4.86 -4.09 13.95
C TYR A 220 3.91 -4.49 15.09
N VAL A 221 2.59 -4.38 14.89
CA VAL A 221 1.62 -4.65 15.95
C VAL A 221 0.80 -5.90 15.65
N THR A 222 0.26 -5.99 14.43
CA THR A 222 -0.67 -7.08 14.08
C THR A 222 0.01 -8.22 13.32
N ASN A 223 1.25 -8.04 12.85
CA ASN A 223 1.97 -8.97 11.99
C ASN A 223 1.08 -9.49 10.84
N THR A 224 0.45 -8.56 10.15
CA THR A 224 -0.56 -8.85 9.15
C THR A 224 0.08 -9.53 7.94
N GLN A 225 -0.45 -10.68 7.55
CA GLN A 225 -0.04 -11.41 6.36
C GLN A 225 -0.85 -10.99 5.13
N PRO A 226 -0.39 -11.30 3.90
CA PRO A 226 -1.19 -11.13 2.71
C PRO A 226 -2.54 -11.82 2.81
N LYS A 227 -3.58 -11.21 2.25
CA LYS A 227 -4.94 -11.72 2.31
C LYS A 227 -5.07 -13.11 1.68
N PHE A 228 -4.32 -13.35 0.60
CA PHE A 228 -4.25 -14.62 -0.10
C PHE A 228 -2.79 -14.92 -0.46
N LEU A 229 -2.32 -16.09 -0.03
CA LEU A 229 -1.15 -16.75 -0.57
C LEU A 229 -1.65 -17.89 -1.46
N GLY A 230 -1.18 -17.95 -2.67
CA GLY A 230 -1.48 -19.02 -3.63
C GLY A 230 -0.30 -19.97 -3.78
N PRO A 231 -0.34 -20.86 -4.77
CA PRO A 231 0.85 -21.60 -5.20
C PRO A 231 1.93 -20.64 -5.68
N LYS A 232 3.19 -21.07 -5.62
CA LYS A 232 4.29 -20.31 -6.20
C LYS A 232 4.18 -20.26 -7.72
N GLU A 233 4.46 -19.10 -8.28
CA GLU A 233 4.53 -18.81 -9.73
C GLU A 233 5.81 -18.01 -10.04
N PRO A 234 7.00 -18.60 -9.90
CA PRO A 234 8.26 -17.91 -10.04
C PRO A 234 8.45 -17.30 -11.45
N ILE A 235 8.85 -16.02 -11.51
CA ILE A 235 9.06 -15.30 -12.77
C ILE A 235 10.19 -15.96 -13.58
N HIS A 236 11.31 -16.33 -12.94
CA HIS A 236 12.47 -16.88 -13.61
C HIS A 236 12.33 -18.34 -14.10
N GLN A 237 11.33 -19.09 -13.61
CA GLN A 237 11.07 -20.45 -14.11
C GLN A 237 10.38 -20.45 -15.48
N ALA A 238 9.77 -19.35 -15.88
CA ALA A 238 9.15 -19.25 -17.20
C ALA A 238 10.17 -19.25 -18.36
N GLU A 239 11.45 -18.95 -18.10
CA GLU A 239 12.53 -18.99 -19.11
C GLU A 239 13.09 -20.39 -19.38
N ASN A 240 12.87 -21.35 -18.48
CA ASN A 240 13.42 -22.70 -18.62
C ASN A 240 12.31 -23.76 -18.52
N PRO A 241 11.54 -24.01 -19.59
CA PRO A 241 10.56 -25.08 -19.65
C PRO A 241 11.20 -26.46 -19.79
N GLN A 242 12.44 -26.66 -19.32
CA GLN A 242 12.95 -27.98 -19.09
C GLN A 242 12.18 -28.60 -17.91
N VAL A 243 10.96 -29.02 -18.24
CA VAL A 243 10.26 -30.03 -17.46
C VAL A 243 11.26 -31.14 -17.26
N ASP A 244 11.65 -31.37 -16.02
CA ASP A 244 12.47 -32.50 -15.65
C ASP A 244 11.69 -33.79 -15.96
N LEU A 245 11.83 -34.26 -17.21
CA LEU A 245 11.25 -35.50 -17.69
C LEU A 245 11.80 -36.71 -16.91
N SER A 246 12.81 -36.53 -16.07
CA SER A 246 13.34 -37.56 -15.18
C SER A 246 12.38 -37.94 -14.06
N THR A 247 11.59 -36.98 -13.59
CA THR A 247 10.57 -37.20 -12.53
C THR A 247 9.32 -37.93 -13.05
N LEU A 248 8.97 -37.75 -14.32
CA LEU A 248 7.86 -38.47 -14.95
C LEU A 248 8.22 -39.91 -15.32
N ALA A 249 9.48 -40.19 -15.63
CA ALA A 249 9.95 -41.55 -15.94
C ALA A 249 9.96 -42.48 -14.70
N THR A 250 10.16 -41.91 -13.50
CA THR A 250 10.19 -42.70 -12.26
C THR A 250 8.79 -43.06 -11.74
N SER A 251 7.75 -42.30 -12.15
CA SER A 251 6.34 -42.57 -11.78
C SER A 251 5.65 -43.61 -12.66
N ALA A 252 6.25 -43.97 -13.82
CA ALA A 252 5.66 -44.92 -14.78
C ALA A 252 6.09 -46.38 -14.57
N ALA A 253 6.97 -46.65 -13.61
CA ALA A 253 7.39 -48.00 -13.25
C ALA A 253 6.43 -48.57 -12.18
N LEU A 254 5.22 -48.94 -12.56
CA LEU A 254 4.33 -49.81 -11.78
C LEU A 254 4.93 -51.23 -11.78
N PRO A 255 5.08 -51.87 -10.63
CA PRO A 255 5.44 -53.27 -10.58
C PRO A 255 4.25 -54.12 -11.01
N THR A 256 4.43 -54.89 -12.08
CA THR A 256 3.58 -56.04 -12.41
C THR A 256 3.82 -57.15 -11.39
N HIS A 257 2.84 -57.40 -10.54
CA HIS A 257 2.57 -58.71 -9.93
C HIS A 257 1.06 -58.84 -9.65
#